data_2fcc0bda62e812e1142345e1e35cbb3d
#
_entry.id   2fcc0bda62e812e1142345e1e35cbb3d
#
_cell.length_a   1.000
_cell.length_b   1.000
_cell.length_c   1.000
_cell.angle_alpha   90.00
_cell.angle_beta   90.00
_cell.angle_gamma   90.00
#
_symmetry.space_group_name_H-M   'P 1'
#
loop_
_entity.id
_entity.type
_entity.pdbx_description
1 polymer ?
#
loop_
_entity_poly.entity_id
_entity_poly.type
_entity_poly.pdbx_seq_one_letter_code
_entity_poly.pdbx_strand_id
1 'polypeptide(L)' 'MTLDEIRNSTKEVLTPADIADVLKADPQDIRLQAHRCPEKLGFNVAVIGTRVKIPRPAFIRWMEGQNESRPA' A
#
# COMPACT_ATOMS: atom_id res chain seq x y z
N MET A 1 -0.47 -11.24 0.68
CA MET A 1 1.00 -11.24 0.84
C MET A 1 1.37 -10.66 2.18
N THR A 2 2.45 -11.14 2.75
CA THR A 2 3.01 -10.52 3.95
C THR A 2 3.99 -9.44 3.53
N LEU A 3 4.42 -8.64 4.49
CA LEU A 3 5.39 -7.59 4.19
C LEU A 3 6.72 -8.17 3.69
N ASP A 4 7.13 -9.30 4.27
CA ASP A 4 8.36 -9.94 3.81
C ASP A 4 8.23 -10.42 2.37
N GLU A 5 7.07 -10.94 2.00
CA GLU A 5 6.84 -11.36 0.63
C GLU A 5 6.89 -10.17 -0.31
N ILE A 6 6.36 -9.04 0.14
CA ILE A 6 6.40 -7.83 -0.68
C ILE A 6 7.82 -7.35 -0.86
N ARG A 7 8.62 -7.38 0.19
CA ARG A 7 10.02 -6.96 0.09
C ARG A 7 10.81 -7.82 -0.87
N ASN A 8 10.50 -9.11 -0.90
CA ASN A 8 11.23 -10.06 -1.73
C ASN A 8 10.60 -10.21 -3.12
N SER A 9 9.51 -9.51 -3.37
CA SER A 9 8.82 -9.60 -4.64
C SER A 9 9.60 -8.86 -5.72
N THR A 10 9.48 -9.33 -6.95
CA THR A 10 10.05 -8.62 -8.08
C THR A 10 9.07 -7.65 -8.70
N LYS A 11 7.86 -7.58 -8.18
CA LYS A 11 6.86 -6.63 -8.68
C LYS A 11 7.29 -5.21 -8.37
N GLU A 12 7.17 -4.34 -9.34
CA GLU A 12 7.42 -2.93 -9.11
C GLU A 12 6.20 -2.22 -8.55
N VAL A 13 5.03 -2.77 -8.83
CA VAL A 13 3.75 -2.17 -8.47
C VAL A 13 2.89 -3.21 -7.80
N LEU A 14 2.23 -2.81 -6.73
CA LEU A 14 1.33 -3.68 -5.96
C LEU A 14 -0.11 -3.30 -6.25
N THR A 15 -1.01 -4.23 -5.94
CA THR A 15 -2.45 -3.98 -6.04
C THR A 15 -3.03 -3.89 -4.64
N PRO A 16 -4.27 -3.38 -4.50
CA PRO A 16 -4.91 -3.37 -3.19
C PRO A 16 -4.99 -4.75 -2.56
N ALA A 17 -5.19 -5.79 -3.37
CA ALA A 17 -5.24 -7.15 -2.84
C ALA A 17 -3.90 -7.57 -2.25
N ASP A 18 -2.81 -7.11 -2.85
CA ASP A 18 -1.48 -7.46 -2.36
C ASP A 18 -1.22 -6.90 -0.97
N ILE A 19 -1.67 -5.68 -0.71
CA ILE A 19 -1.38 -5.02 0.55
C ILE A 19 -2.46 -5.23 1.60
N ALA A 20 -3.61 -5.76 1.20
CA ALA A 20 -4.72 -5.96 2.12
C ALA A 20 -4.33 -6.88 3.28
N ASP A 21 -3.59 -7.92 2.98
CA ASP A 21 -3.16 -8.87 4.01
C ASP A 21 -2.23 -8.20 5.01
N VAL A 22 -1.35 -7.34 4.52
CA VAL A 22 -0.40 -6.64 5.39
C VAL A 22 -1.14 -5.67 6.30
N LEU A 23 -2.08 -4.93 5.74
CA LEU A 23 -2.82 -3.91 6.47
C LEU A 23 -4.00 -4.48 7.24
N LYS A 24 -4.35 -5.72 6.98
CA LYS A 24 -5.51 -6.37 7.57
C LYS A 24 -6.77 -5.58 7.29
N ALA A 25 -6.89 -5.16 6.03
CA ALA A 25 -8.00 -4.35 5.57
C ALA A 25 -8.63 -5.01 4.35
N ASP A 26 -9.85 -4.60 4.05
CA ASP A 26 -10.56 -5.09 2.88
C ASP A 26 -9.97 -4.44 1.63
N PRO A 27 -9.61 -5.21 0.59
CA PRO A 27 -9.10 -4.61 -0.64
C PRO A 27 -10.05 -3.60 -1.25
N GLN A 28 -11.36 -3.81 -1.09
CA GLN A 28 -12.34 -2.89 -1.61
C GLN A 28 -12.25 -1.53 -0.91
N ASP A 29 -12.05 -1.54 0.40
CA ASP A 29 -11.89 -0.31 1.15
C ASP A 29 -10.65 0.45 0.72
N ILE A 30 -9.56 -0.26 0.47
CA ILE A 30 -8.32 0.36 0.01
C ILE A 30 -8.55 1.00 -1.35
N ARG A 31 -9.25 0.30 -2.22
CA ARG A 31 -9.53 0.81 -3.56
C ARG A 31 -10.39 2.06 -3.51
N LEU A 32 -11.44 2.04 -2.68
CA LEU A 32 -12.31 3.19 -2.53
C LEU A 32 -11.56 4.38 -1.95
N GLN A 33 -10.72 4.13 -0.96
CA GLN A 33 -9.92 5.19 -0.35
C GLN A 33 -8.99 5.82 -1.38
N ALA A 34 -8.38 5.00 -2.22
CA ALA A 34 -7.47 5.51 -3.24
C ALA A 34 -8.19 6.40 -4.24
N HIS A 35 -9.44 6.09 -4.55
CA HIS A 35 -10.21 6.90 -5.49
C HIS A 35 -10.70 8.19 -4.87
N ARG A 36 -11.06 8.16 -3.59
CA ARG A 36 -11.67 9.32 -2.94
C ARG A 36 -10.66 10.22 -2.27
N CYS A 37 -9.79 9.64 -1.46
CA CYS A 37 -8.84 10.41 -0.66
C CYS A 37 -7.52 9.67 -0.60
N PRO A 38 -6.77 9.64 -1.72
CA PRO A 38 -5.52 8.87 -1.75
C PRO A 38 -4.52 9.35 -0.71
N GLU A 39 -4.56 10.60 -0.34
CA GLU A 39 -3.61 11.13 0.64
C GLU A 39 -3.82 10.52 2.02
N LYS A 40 -4.99 9.96 2.29
CA LYS A 40 -5.24 9.36 3.60
C LYS A 40 -4.61 7.99 3.74
N LEU A 41 -4.17 7.41 2.63
CA LEU A 41 -3.49 6.13 2.67
C LEU A 41 -2.08 6.25 3.23
N GLY A 42 -1.50 7.43 3.18
CA GLY A 42 -0.19 7.64 3.76
C GLY A 42 0.97 7.29 2.85
N PHE A 43 0.71 6.72 1.69
CA PHE A 43 1.74 6.40 0.71
C PHE A 43 1.21 6.73 -0.67
N ASN A 44 2.13 6.88 -1.61
CA ASN A 44 1.76 7.22 -2.98
C ASN A 44 0.97 6.10 -3.63
N VAL A 45 -0.07 6.47 -4.33
CA VAL A 45 -0.82 5.53 -5.15
C VAL A 45 -1.05 6.16 -6.51
N ALA A 46 -1.15 5.33 -7.52
CA ALA A 46 -1.51 5.78 -8.86
C ALA A 46 -2.83 5.14 -9.24
N VAL A 47 -3.78 5.96 -9.68
CA VAL A 47 -5.07 5.46 -10.11
C VAL A 47 -5.15 5.64 -11.61
N ILE A 48 -5.28 4.51 -12.32
CA ILE A 48 -5.34 4.52 -13.78
C ILE A 48 -6.64 3.84 -14.17
N GLY A 49 -7.60 4.65 -14.62
CA GLY A 49 -8.92 4.13 -14.92
C GLY A 49 -9.57 3.60 -13.65
N THR A 50 -9.90 2.31 -13.63
CA THR A 50 -10.49 1.68 -12.46
C THR A 50 -9.45 0.92 -11.65
N ARG A 51 -8.18 0.98 -12.04
CA ARG A 51 -7.13 0.22 -11.39
C ARG A 51 -6.32 1.10 -10.46
N VAL A 52 -6.04 0.55 -9.29
CA VAL A 52 -5.21 1.23 -8.31
C VAL A 52 -3.86 0.53 -8.28
N LYS A 53 -2.80 1.30 -8.44
CA LYS A 53 -1.45 0.76 -8.47
C LYS A 53 -0.62 1.44 -7.39
N ILE A 54 0.12 0.65 -6.64
CA ILE A 54 0.86 1.13 -5.49
C ILE A 54 2.33 0.82 -5.73
N PRO A 55 3.19 1.85 -5.83
CA PRO A 55 4.62 1.57 -5.99
C PRO A 55 5.15 0.81 -4.78
N ARG A 56 5.80 -0.34 -5.06
CA ARG A 56 6.30 -1.17 -3.99
C ARG A 56 7.28 -0.44 -3.06
N PRO A 57 8.26 0.29 -3.58
CA PRO A 57 9.19 0.99 -2.69
C PRO A 57 8.51 2.01 -1.78
N ALA A 58 7.51 2.71 -2.30
CA ALA A 58 6.80 3.71 -1.50
C ALA A 58 6.03 3.03 -0.37
N PHE A 59 5.39 1.92 -0.66
CA PHE A 59 4.65 1.19 0.36
C PHE A 59 5.57 0.63 1.44
N ILE A 60 6.68 0.07 1.03
CA ILE A 60 7.64 -0.51 1.98
C ILE A 60 8.20 0.60 2.87
N ARG A 61 8.55 1.74 2.27
CA ARG A 61 9.08 2.85 3.05
C ARG A 61 8.08 3.34 4.07
N TRP A 62 6.82 3.42 3.67
CA TRP A 62 5.77 3.84 4.58
C TRP A 62 5.61 2.87 5.73
N MET A 63 5.62 1.57 5.44
CA MET A 63 5.47 0.56 6.47
C MET A 63 6.64 0.58 7.45
N GLU A 64 7.83 0.77 6.95
CA GLU A 64 9.01 0.84 7.80
C GLU A 64 8.96 2.07 8.70
N GLY A 65 8.50 3.17 8.16
CA GLY A 65 8.33 4.38 8.94
C GLY A 65 7.30 4.21 10.04
N GLN A 66 6.21 3.52 9.74
CA GLN A 66 5.19 3.27 10.75
C GLN A 66 5.72 2.41 11.88
N ASN A 67 6.52 1.41 11.54
CA ASN A 67 7.05 0.50 12.54
C ASN A 67 8.07 1.18 13.45
N GLU A 68 8.80 2.14 12.91
CA GLU A 68 9.86 2.81 13.64
C GLU A 68 9.38 4.03 14.37
N SER A 69 8.19 4.38 14.15
CA SER A 69 7.74 5.65 14.61
C SER A 69 7.80 5.69 16.07
N ARG A 70 8.30 6.20 16.45
CA ARG A 70 8.30 6.50 17.49
C ARG A 70 8.02 7.63 17.70
N PRO A 71 7.77 7.95 17.95
CA PRO A 71 7.71 8.91 18.08
C PRO A 71 7.87 9.53 18.87
N ALA A 72 8.32 9.60 18.89
CA ALA A 72 8.70 10.32 19.71
C ALA A 72 8.19 11.07 20.37
#